data_dbc6c12f284f59b1f94a45db03f614fb
#
_entry.id   dbc6c12f284f59b1f94a45db03f614fb
#
_cell.length_a   1.000
_cell.length_b   1.000
_cell.length_c   1.000
_cell.angle_alpha   90.00
_cell.angle_beta   90.00
_cell.angle_gamma   90.00
#
_symmetry.space_group_name_H-M   'P 1'
#
loop_
_entity.id
_entity.type
_entity.pdbx_description
1 polymer ?
#
loop_
_entity_poly.entity_id
_entity_poly.type
_entity_poly.pdbx_seq_one_letter_code
_entity_poly.pdbx_strand_id
1 'polypeptide(L)'
;MTTSIHITALDGIVNVNSLFTLAVFIGLAWNPSDPTNSLVTDPNCSPTARMAENLVAFHVYSFASFLFSSLVALGLKQVMRLSIAARAPSSFHFSARIDPVVYYVNKTALRFGMVISGLGSVCGCVFLMLALINVVQIKLGRFGCGASGHSYAAVVPLLVLVPCALFIYVSLMLYAFTR
;
A
#
# COMPACT_ATOMS: atom_id res chain seq x y z
N MET A 1 25.06 -5.43 11.12
CA MET A 1 24.25 -6.30 10.26
C MET A 1 22.75 -5.98 10.30
N THR A 2 22.14 -5.75 11.45
CA THR A 2 20.71 -5.42 11.64
C THR A 2 20.23 -4.17 10.89
N THR A 3 21.02 -3.09 10.86
CA THR A 3 20.61 -1.82 10.22
C THR A 3 20.46 -1.92 8.69
N SER A 4 21.28 -2.75 8.04
CA SER A 4 21.17 -3.00 6.59
C SER A 4 19.86 -3.71 6.26
N ILE A 5 19.43 -4.67 7.08
CA ILE A 5 18.18 -5.41 6.90
C ILE A 5 16.97 -4.46 7.00
N HIS A 6 16.98 -3.54 7.96
CA HIS A 6 15.90 -2.57 8.12
C HIS A 6 15.80 -1.60 6.93
N ILE A 7 16.92 -1.13 6.40
CA ILE A 7 16.93 -0.28 5.20
C ILE A 7 16.35 -1.03 3.99
N THR A 8 16.77 -2.28 3.78
CA THR A 8 16.25 -3.11 2.69
C THR A 8 14.75 -3.37 2.82
N ALA A 9 14.26 -3.60 4.06
CA ALA A 9 12.83 -3.77 4.32
C ALA A 9 12.02 -2.50 3.98
N LEU A 10 12.52 -1.31 4.37
CA LEU A 10 11.90 -0.04 4.02
C LEU A 10 11.92 0.23 2.51
N ASP A 11 12.99 -0.14 1.81
CA ASP A 11 13.03 -0.06 0.34
C ASP A 11 11.99 -0.97 -0.30
N GLY A 12 11.78 -2.16 0.25
CA GLY A 12 10.71 -3.06 -0.17
C GLY A 12 9.33 -2.43 -0.04
N ILE A 13 9.03 -1.79 1.10
CA ILE A 13 7.75 -1.09 1.31
C ILE A 13 7.55 0.01 0.27
N VAL A 14 8.56 0.86 0.08
CA VAL A 14 8.47 1.98 -0.88
C VAL A 14 8.25 1.47 -2.31
N ASN A 15 8.97 0.44 -2.73
CA ASN A 15 8.86 -0.11 -4.07
C ASN A 15 7.47 -0.71 -4.32
N VAL A 16 6.97 -1.53 -3.39
CA VAL A 16 5.64 -2.14 -3.49
C VAL A 16 4.54 -1.08 -3.48
N ASN A 17 4.62 -0.11 -2.59
CA ASN A 17 3.66 1.00 -2.54
C ASN A 17 3.69 1.84 -3.82
N SER A 18 4.85 2.05 -4.43
CA SER A 18 4.98 2.78 -5.69
C SER A 18 4.27 2.08 -6.84
N LEU A 19 4.41 0.74 -6.94
CA LEU A 19 3.70 -0.07 -7.93
C LEU A 19 2.17 -0.01 -7.72
N PHE A 20 1.71 -0.12 -6.48
CA PHE A 20 0.28 -0.02 -6.18
C PHE A 20 -0.27 1.38 -6.39
N THR A 21 0.51 2.43 -6.06
CA THR A 21 0.13 3.82 -6.34
C THR A 21 -0.08 4.06 -7.83
N LEU A 22 0.80 3.50 -8.67
CA LEU A 22 0.64 3.56 -10.12
C LEU A 22 -0.62 2.82 -10.58
N ALA A 23 -0.88 1.62 -10.04
CA ALA A 23 -2.08 0.85 -10.35
C ALA A 23 -3.36 1.59 -9.96
N VAL A 24 -3.38 2.24 -8.79
CA VAL A 24 -4.50 3.08 -8.32
C VAL A 24 -4.71 4.27 -9.27
N PHE A 25 -3.64 4.94 -9.68
CA PHE A 25 -3.71 6.07 -10.60
C PHE A 25 -4.29 5.66 -11.97
N ILE A 26 -3.83 4.53 -12.52
CA ILE A 26 -4.38 3.99 -13.76
C ILE A 26 -5.86 3.63 -13.59
N GLY A 27 -6.24 3.02 -12.45
CA GLY A 27 -7.63 2.67 -12.13
C GLY A 27 -8.55 3.88 -12.04
N LEU A 28 -8.06 5.03 -11.53
CA LEU A 28 -8.81 6.29 -11.50
C LEU A 28 -8.90 6.96 -12.88
N ALA A 29 -7.81 6.92 -13.66
CA ALA A 29 -7.75 7.52 -14.98
C ALA A 29 -8.59 6.76 -16.02
N TRP A 30 -8.71 5.45 -15.85
CA TRP A 30 -9.55 4.62 -16.70
C TRP A 30 -11.00 4.72 -16.23
N ASN A 31 -11.85 5.44 -16.94
CA ASN A 31 -13.25 5.64 -16.60
C ASN A 31 -14.02 4.29 -16.52
N PRO A 32 -14.05 3.60 -15.35
CA PRO A 32 -14.69 2.30 -15.24
C PRO A 32 -16.22 2.38 -15.25
N SER A 33 -16.75 3.58 -15.09
CA SER A 33 -18.19 3.87 -15.04
C SER A 33 -18.82 4.12 -16.42
N ASP A 34 -18.03 4.03 -17.50
CA ASP A 34 -18.54 4.18 -18.85
C ASP A 34 -19.49 3.01 -19.20
N PRO A 35 -20.78 3.27 -19.43
CA PRO A 35 -21.77 2.24 -19.72
C PRO A 35 -21.47 1.50 -21.04
N THR A 36 -20.76 2.12 -21.98
CA THR A 36 -20.40 1.50 -23.27
C THR A 36 -19.40 0.36 -23.11
N ASN A 37 -18.66 0.34 -22.01
CA ASN A 37 -17.66 -0.67 -21.67
C ASN A 37 -18.17 -1.73 -20.67
N SER A 38 -19.45 -1.75 -20.31
CA SER A 38 -20.03 -2.77 -19.44
C SER A 38 -20.36 -4.03 -20.26
N LEU A 39 -20.05 -5.20 -19.70
CA LEU A 39 -20.42 -6.50 -20.27
C LEU A 39 -21.82 -6.96 -19.81
N VAL A 40 -22.53 -6.12 -19.07
CA VAL A 40 -23.85 -6.41 -18.51
C VAL A 40 -24.92 -6.12 -19.55
N THR A 41 -25.63 -7.17 -19.99
CA THR A 41 -26.72 -7.09 -20.98
C THR A 41 -28.11 -6.87 -20.35
N ASP A 42 -28.25 -7.25 -19.06
CA ASP A 42 -29.55 -7.13 -18.36
C ASP A 42 -29.59 -5.77 -17.59
N PRO A 43 -30.58 -4.90 -17.90
CA PRO A 43 -30.73 -3.60 -17.24
C PRO A 43 -30.96 -3.70 -15.73
N ASN A 44 -31.54 -4.82 -15.23
CA ASN A 44 -31.73 -5.04 -13.79
C ASN A 44 -30.42 -5.32 -13.04
N CYS A 45 -29.37 -5.73 -13.76
CA CYS A 45 -28.04 -6.04 -13.23
C CYS A 45 -27.05 -4.90 -13.43
N SER A 46 -27.50 -3.75 -13.92
CA SER A 46 -26.66 -2.58 -14.17
C SER A 46 -26.07 -2.03 -12.87
N PRO A 47 -24.84 -1.45 -12.92
CA PRO A 47 -24.19 -0.87 -11.76
C PRO A 47 -24.97 0.33 -11.23
N THR A 48 -25.01 0.49 -9.91
CA THR A 48 -25.61 1.66 -9.26
C THR A 48 -24.61 2.82 -9.18
N ALA A 49 -25.12 4.08 -9.17
CA ALA A 49 -24.29 5.27 -8.95
C ALA A 49 -23.43 5.15 -7.67
N ARG A 50 -23.99 4.59 -6.60
CA ARG A 50 -23.27 4.34 -5.34
C ARG A 50 -22.03 3.44 -5.52
N MET A 51 -22.06 2.48 -6.43
CA MET A 51 -20.87 1.63 -6.71
C MET A 51 -19.76 2.44 -7.36
N ALA A 52 -20.09 3.38 -8.24
CA ALA A 52 -19.12 4.26 -8.86
C ALA A 52 -18.52 5.26 -7.83
N GLU A 53 -19.34 5.82 -6.96
CA GLU A 53 -18.89 6.69 -5.87
C GLU A 53 -17.94 5.94 -4.91
N ASN A 54 -18.32 4.74 -4.47
CA ASN A 54 -17.50 3.89 -3.62
C ASN A 54 -16.17 3.53 -4.30
N LEU A 55 -16.19 3.26 -5.60
CA LEU A 55 -14.98 2.97 -6.36
C LEU A 55 -13.97 4.11 -6.27
N VAL A 56 -14.42 5.34 -6.52
CA VAL A 56 -13.56 6.53 -6.45
C VAL A 56 -13.06 6.73 -5.01
N ALA A 57 -13.95 6.63 -4.01
CA ALA A 57 -13.59 6.80 -2.61
C ALA A 57 -12.52 5.80 -2.17
N PHE A 58 -12.68 4.51 -2.49
CA PHE A 58 -11.70 3.49 -2.12
C PHE A 58 -10.36 3.66 -2.84
N HIS A 59 -10.35 4.12 -4.09
CA HIS A 59 -9.11 4.46 -4.78
C HIS A 59 -8.39 5.62 -4.09
N VAL A 60 -9.10 6.68 -3.70
CA VAL A 60 -8.53 7.82 -2.99
C VAL A 60 -7.97 7.41 -1.63
N TYR A 61 -8.70 6.60 -0.85
CA TYR A 61 -8.22 6.09 0.44
C TYR A 61 -7.00 5.18 0.28
N SER A 62 -6.99 4.32 -0.73
CA SER A 62 -5.85 3.48 -1.05
C SER A 62 -4.62 4.32 -1.40
N PHE A 63 -4.78 5.30 -2.29
CA PHE A 63 -3.72 6.21 -2.69
C PHE A 63 -3.13 6.97 -1.50
N ALA A 64 -3.98 7.58 -0.67
CA ALA A 64 -3.56 8.32 0.53
C ALA A 64 -2.79 7.41 1.51
N SER A 65 -3.25 6.17 1.70
CA SER A 65 -2.61 5.20 2.58
C SER A 65 -1.23 4.77 2.08
N PHE A 66 -1.08 4.53 0.76
CA PHE A 66 0.22 4.20 0.16
C PHE A 66 1.20 5.37 0.21
N LEU A 67 0.72 6.61 -0.07
CA LEU A 67 1.55 7.81 0.04
C LEU A 67 2.04 8.00 1.48
N PHE A 68 1.13 7.93 2.45
CA PHE A 68 1.48 8.05 3.86
C PHE A 68 2.54 7.01 4.27
N SER A 69 2.30 5.74 3.95
CA SER A 69 3.24 4.65 4.23
C SER A 69 4.62 4.91 3.61
N SER A 70 4.67 5.32 2.35
CA SER A 70 5.91 5.56 1.61
C SER A 70 6.70 6.75 2.18
N LEU A 71 6.01 7.85 2.52
CA LEU A 71 6.66 9.03 3.11
C LEU A 71 7.25 8.72 4.48
N VAL A 72 6.54 7.95 5.32
CA VAL A 72 7.06 7.50 6.61
C VAL A 72 8.28 6.60 6.40
N ALA A 73 8.22 5.63 5.49
CA ALA A 73 9.33 4.73 5.20
C ALA A 73 10.58 5.49 4.69
N LEU A 74 10.40 6.45 3.78
CA LEU A 74 11.49 7.28 3.27
C LEU A 74 12.10 8.15 4.37
N GLY A 75 11.30 8.77 5.22
CA GLY A 75 11.77 9.55 6.37
C GLY A 75 12.62 8.70 7.33
N LEU A 76 12.14 7.52 7.69
CA LEU A 76 12.88 6.58 8.54
C LEU A 76 14.20 6.13 7.91
N LYS A 77 14.19 5.86 6.61
CA LYS A 77 15.40 5.48 5.85
C LYS A 77 16.45 6.60 5.90
N GLN A 78 16.03 7.87 5.70
CA GLN A 78 16.93 9.01 5.77
C GLN A 78 17.55 9.16 7.17
N VAL A 79 16.74 9.07 8.23
CA VAL A 79 17.20 9.13 9.62
C VAL A 79 18.21 8.03 9.92
N MET A 80 17.97 6.80 9.47
CA MET A 80 18.91 5.68 9.64
C MET A 80 20.22 5.90 8.89
N ARG A 81 20.18 6.41 7.67
CA ARG A 81 21.39 6.72 6.88
C ARG A 81 22.23 7.80 7.56
N LEU A 82 21.61 8.86 8.06
CA LEU A 82 22.30 9.91 8.80
C LEU A 82 22.96 9.37 10.08
N SER A 83 22.29 8.49 10.82
CA SER A 83 22.84 7.88 12.02
C SER A 83 24.04 6.97 11.75
N ILE A 84 24.08 6.31 10.59
CA ILE A 84 25.24 5.51 10.13
C ILE A 84 26.40 6.43 9.75
N ALA A 85 26.12 7.48 8.98
CA ALA A 85 27.14 8.44 8.56
C ALA A 85 27.81 9.14 9.76
N ALA A 86 27.02 9.48 10.78
CA ALA A 86 27.53 10.08 12.01
C ALA A 86 28.43 9.13 12.87
N ARG A 87 28.33 7.82 12.64
CA ARG A 87 29.15 6.80 13.33
C ARG A 87 30.42 6.41 12.58
N ALA A 88 30.55 6.79 11.31
CA ALA A 88 31.77 6.51 10.55
C ALA A 88 32.95 7.34 11.10
N PRO A 89 34.12 6.74 11.40
CA PRO A 89 35.27 7.49 11.81
C PRO A 89 35.70 8.41 10.67
N SER A 90 35.46 9.70 10.83
CA SER A 90 35.79 10.70 9.83
C SER A 90 37.30 10.93 9.81
N SER A 91 37.96 10.42 8.79
CA SER A 91 39.36 10.82 8.43
C SER A 91 39.41 12.18 7.71
N PHE A 92 38.31 12.92 7.66
CA PHE A 92 38.27 14.23 7.02
C PHE A 92 37.59 15.27 7.91
N HIS A 93 38.38 16.28 8.32
CA HIS A 93 37.94 17.48 9.02
C HIS A 93 36.96 18.30 8.13
N PHE A 94 35.71 17.97 8.12
CA PHE A 94 34.65 18.90 7.79
C PHE A 94 33.74 19.03 9.00
N SER A 95 33.95 20.07 9.78
CA SER A 95 33.16 20.45 10.96
C SER A 95 31.76 20.91 10.51
N ALA A 96 30.92 20.01 10.04
CA ALA A 96 29.50 20.23 10.12
C ALA A 96 29.07 19.89 11.54
N ARG A 97 28.83 20.91 12.37
CA ARG A 97 28.26 20.82 13.71
C ARG A 97 26.86 20.22 13.60
N ILE A 98 26.80 18.89 13.50
CA ILE A 98 25.51 18.16 13.58
C ILE A 98 25.20 18.13 15.07
N ASP A 99 24.13 18.83 15.46
CA ASP A 99 23.65 18.87 16.84
C ASP A 99 23.49 17.46 17.41
N PRO A 100 23.91 17.21 18.64
CA PRO A 100 23.85 15.89 19.31
C PRO A 100 22.39 15.37 19.44
N VAL A 101 21.39 16.20 19.22
CA VAL A 101 19.97 15.83 19.22
C VAL A 101 19.63 14.82 18.11
N VAL A 102 20.29 14.90 16.95
CA VAL A 102 20.08 13.95 15.83
C VAL A 102 20.72 12.59 16.11
N TYR A 103 21.68 12.52 17.02
CA TYR A 103 22.42 11.29 17.33
C TYR A 103 21.59 10.27 18.15
N TYR A 104 20.60 10.73 18.91
CA TYR A 104 19.79 9.85 19.76
C TYR A 104 18.48 9.46 19.06
N VAL A 105 18.59 8.78 17.91
CA VAL A 105 17.41 8.15 17.31
C VAL A 105 16.96 7.03 18.24
N ASN A 106 15.87 7.27 18.94
CA ASN A 106 15.26 6.31 19.84
C ASN A 106 14.85 5.06 19.03
N LYS A 107 15.46 3.91 19.32
CA LYS A 107 15.16 2.63 18.67
C LYS A 107 13.65 2.32 18.70
N THR A 108 12.97 2.75 19.75
CA THR A 108 11.53 2.59 19.92
C THR A 108 10.76 3.42 18.88
N ALA A 109 11.16 4.67 18.66
CA ALA A 109 10.53 5.54 17.65
C ALA A 109 10.72 4.99 16.23
N LEU A 110 11.90 4.46 15.91
CA LEU A 110 12.17 3.78 14.64
C LEU A 110 11.27 2.56 14.43
N ARG A 111 11.17 1.70 15.45
CA ARG A 111 10.30 0.51 15.38
C ARG A 111 8.83 0.91 15.20
N PHE A 112 8.39 1.91 15.95
CA PHE A 112 7.02 2.41 15.86
C PHE A 112 6.71 3.00 14.47
N GLY A 113 7.61 3.78 13.91
CA GLY A 113 7.49 4.33 12.56
C GLY A 113 7.44 3.23 11.48
N MET A 114 8.24 2.17 11.62
CA MET A 114 8.19 1.03 10.69
C MET A 114 6.86 0.29 10.76
N VAL A 115 6.31 0.07 11.97
CA VAL A 115 4.98 -0.55 12.14
C VAL A 115 3.89 0.31 11.53
N ILE A 116 3.92 1.62 11.78
CA ILE A 116 2.94 2.58 11.20
C ILE A 116 3.02 2.56 9.67
N SER A 117 4.22 2.58 9.09
CA SER A 117 4.41 2.48 7.65
C SER A 117 3.85 1.16 7.10
N GLY A 118 4.14 0.03 7.75
CA GLY A 118 3.59 -1.26 7.38
C GLY A 118 2.05 -1.31 7.43
N LEU A 119 1.46 -0.77 8.50
CA LEU A 119 0.00 -0.67 8.64
C LEU A 119 -0.62 0.20 7.54
N GLY A 120 0.01 1.33 7.20
CA GLY A 120 -0.43 2.18 6.09
C GLY A 120 -0.44 1.43 4.75
N SER A 121 0.59 0.61 4.49
CA SER A 121 0.64 -0.24 3.30
C SER A 121 -0.48 -1.29 3.27
N VAL A 122 -0.74 -1.95 4.39
CA VAL A 122 -1.83 -2.94 4.52
C VAL A 122 -3.19 -2.29 4.30
N CYS A 123 -3.45 -1.13 4.91
CA CYS A 123 -4.69 -0.37 4.70
C CYS A 123 -4.86 0.01 3.22
N GLY A 124 -3.80 0.48 2.57
CA GLY A 124 -3.82 0.78 1.14
C GLY A 124 -4.21 -0.43 0.28
N CYS A 125 -3.64 -1.61 0.57
CA CYS A 125 -3.99 -2.85 -0.11
C CYS A 125 -5.45 -3.26 0.10
N VAL A 126 -5.97 -3.12 1.33
CA VAL A 126 -7.37 -3.45 1.63
C VAL A 126 -8.32 -2.54 0.85
N PHE A 127 -8.08 -1.22 0.86
CA PHE A 127 -8.91 -0.30 0.07
C PHE A 127 -8.80 -0.53 -1.43
N LEU A 128 -7.60 -0.87 -1.94
CA LEU A 128 -7.42 -1.24 -3.34
C LEU A 128 -8.20 -2.50 -3.70
N MET A 129 -8.20 -3.51 -2.83
CA MET A 129 -8.99 -4.72 -3.02
C MET A 129 -10.49 -4.41 -3.07
N LEU A 130 -11.00 -3.55 -2.18
CA LEU A 130 -12.40 -3.11 -2.19
C LEU A 130 -12.75 -2.34 -3.48
N ALA A 131 -11.83 -1.49 -3.95
CA ALA A 131 -11.99 -0.80 -5.23
C ALA A 131 -12.09 -1.79 -6.40
N LEU A 132 -11.20 -2.79 -6.46
CA LEU A 132 -11.23 -3.83 -7.50
C LEU A 132 -12.52 -4.66 -7.47
N ILE A 133 -13.06 -4.97 -6.31
CA ILE A 133 -14.37 -5.62 -6.18
C ILE A 133 -15.47 -4.77 -6.82
N ASN A 134 -15.46 -3.45 -6.59
CA ASN A 134 -16.41 -2.55 -7.24
C ASN A 134 -16.21 -2.50 -8.76
N VAL A 135 -14.96 -2.48 -9.25
CA VAL A 135 -14.67 -2.57 -10.71
C VAL A 135 -15.27 -3.84 -11.30
N VAL A 136 -15.06 -4.99 -10.66
CA VAL A 136 -15.60 -6.27 -11.13
C VAL A 136 -17.13 -6.22 -11.20
N GLN A 137 -17.79 -5.68 -10.17
CA GLN A 137 -19.26 -5.55 -10.17
C GLN A 137 -19.77 -4.59 -11.23
N ILE A 138 -19.04 -3.51 -11.53
CA ILE A 138 -19.40 -2.56 -12.59
C ILE A 138 -19.25 -3.20 -13.99
N LYS A 139 -18.22 -4.02 -14.18
CA LYS A 139 -17.92 -4.63 -15.49
C LYS A 139 -18.68 -5.93 -15.77
N LEU A 140 -18.83 -6.78 -14.76
CA LEU A 140 -19.42 -8.12 -14.89
C LEU A 140 -20.83 -8.24 -14.30
N GLY A 141 -21.35 -7.18 -13.65
CA GLY A 141 -22.66 -7.15 -13.04
C GLY A 141 -22.67 -7.39 -11.54
N ARG A 142 -23.78 -6.97 -10.92
CA ARG A 142 -23.98 -7.05 -9.45
C ARG A 142 -24.02 -8.50 -8.98
N PHE A 143 -23.48 -8.72 -7.79
CA PHE A 143 -23.67 -9.99 -7.08
C PHE A 143 -25.17 -10.25 -6.84
N GLY A 144 -25.62 -11.48 -7.16
CA GLY A 144 -27.02 -11.86 -7.02
C GLY A 144 -27.84 -11.78 -8.31
N CYS A 145 -27.30 -11.26 -9.42
CA CYS A 145 -27.92 -11.37 -10.74
C CYS A 145 -27.63 -12.74 -11.38
N GLY A 146 -28.53 -13.21 -12.26
CA GLY A 146 -28.45 -14.56 -12.86
C GLY A 146 -27.16 -14.88 -13.64
N ALA A 147 -26.40 -13.86 -14.07
CA ALA A 147 -25.06 -13.99 -14.69
C ALA A 147 -23.89 -13.91 -13.69
N SER A 148 -24.16 -13.99 -12.39
CA SER A 148 -23.19 -13.70 -11.31
C SER A 148 -22.03 -14.70 -11.21
N GLY A 149 -22.06 -15.85 -11.87
CA GLY A 149 -20.99 -16.84 -11.81
C GLY A 149 -19.61 -16.29 -12.20
N HIS A 150 -19.55 -15.45 -13.23
CA HIS A 150 -18.30 -14.84 -13.69
C HIS A 150 -17.77 -13.77 -12.70
N SER A 151 -18.66 -12.99 -12.07
CA SER A 151 -18.29 -12.01 -11.06
C SER A 151 -17.72 -12.69 -9.81
N TYR A 152 -18.31 -13.78 -9.35
CA TYR A 152 -17.77 -14.57 -8.25
C TYR A 152 -16.44 -15.22 -8.62
N ALA A 153 -16.31 -15.80 -9.80
CA ALA A 153 -15.07 -16.40 -10.26
C ALA A 153 -13.89 -15.42 -10.29
N ALA A 154 -14.14 -14.14 -10.59
CA ALA A 154 -13.11 -13.10 -10.57
C ALA A 154 -12.79 -12.60 -9.15
N VAL A 155 -13.79 -12.50 -8.27
CA VAL A 155 -13.63 -11.92 -6.93
C VAL A 155 -13.08 -12.92 -5.91
N VAL A 156 -13.44 -14.20 -6.00
CA VAL A 156 -12.98 -15.24 -5.05
C VAL A 156 -11.45 -15.34 -4.99
N PRO A 157 -10.71 -15.44 -6.11
CA PRO A 157 -9.24 -15.45 -6.07
C PRO A 157 -8.67 -14.17 -5.42
N LEU A 158 -9.25 -13.01 -5.70
CA LEU A 158 -8.83 -11.74 -5.12
C LEU A 158 -9.00 -11.74 -3.59
N LEU A 159 -10.16 -12.21 -3.11
CA LEU A 159 -10.47 -12.29 -1.66
C LEU A 159 -9.65 -13.34 -0.91
N VAL A 160 -9.10 -14.33 -1.58
CA VAL A 160 -8.27 -15.37 -0.95
C VAL A 160 -6.80 -15.01 -1.06
N LEU A 161 -6.31 -14.73 -2.26
CA LEU A 161 -4.88 -14.56 -2.50
C LEU A 161 -4.33 -13.27 -1.89
N VAL A 162 -5.07 -12.16 -1.97
CA VAL A 162 -4.58 -10.88 -1.45
C VAL A 162 -4.46 -10.89 0.09
N PRO A 163 -5.47 -11.30 0.88
CA PRO A 163 -5.32 -11.43 2.33
C PRO A 163 -4.25 -12.43 2.74
N CYS A 164 -4.12 -13.58 2.04
CA CYS A 164 -3.04 -14.53 2.32
C CYS A 164 -1.66 -13.90 2.10
N ALA A 165 -1.46 -13.20 1.00
CA ALA A 165 -0.20 -12.50 0.72
C ALA A 165 0.09 -11.41 1.75
N LEU A 166 -0.92 -10.63 2.14
CA LEU A 166 -0.80 -9.61 3.20
C LEU A 166 -0.45 -10.23 4.55
N PHE A 167 -1.05 -11.35 4.90
CA PHE A 167 -0.75 -12.06 6.14
C PHE A 167 0.71 -12.52 6.18
N ILE A 168 1.21 -13.12 5.10
CA ILE A 168 2.61 -13.52 4.96
C ILE A 168 3.52 -12.29 5.07
N TYR A 169 3.20 -11.23 4.34
CA TYR A 169 3.96 -9.98 4.35
C TYR A 169 4.07 -9.39 5.76
N VAL A 170 2.95 -9.23 6.46
CA VAL A 170 2.92 -8.69 7.83
C VAL A 170 3.68 -9.58 8.79
N SER A 171 3.53 -10.91 8.68
CA SER A 171 4.24 -11.88 9.53
C SER A 171 5.76 -11.79 9.36
N LEU A 172 6.23 -11.70 8.11
CA LEU A 172 7.67 -11.54 7.82
C LEU A 172 8.20 -10.20 8.31
N MET A 173 7.42 -9.12 8.15
CA MET A 173 7.78 -7.80 8.65
C MET A 173 7.90 -7.79 10.18
N LEU A 174 6.90 -8.34 10.89
CA LEU A 174 6.94 -8.44 12.35
C LEU A 174 8.11 -9.31 12.82
N TYR A 175 8.37 -10.43 12.15
CA TYR A 175 9.52 -11.28 12.46
C TYR A 175 10.85 -10.53 12.30
N ALA A 176 11.01 -9.78 11.21
CA ALA A 176 12.21 -8.98 10.97
C ALA A 176 12.44 -7.86 12.02
N PHE A 177 11.36 -7.39 12.67
CA PHE A 177 11.43 -6.33 13.68
C PHE A 177 11.57 -6.84 15.11
N THR A 178 11.16 -8.07 15.40
CA THR A 178 11.28 -8.67 16.73
C THR A 178 12.67 -9.27 16.99
N ARG A 179 13.43 -9.55 15.95
CA ARG A 179 14.78 -10.08 16.00
C ARG A 179 15.86 -8.99 15.87
#